data_227ab425d21b387710a06e603ea9a417
#
_entry.id   227ab425d21b387710a06e603ea9a417
#
_cell.length_a   1.000
_cell.length_b   1.000
_cell.length_c   1.000
_cell.angle_alpha   90.00
_cell.angle_beta   90.00
_cell.angle_gamma   90.00
#
_symmetry.space_group_name_H-M   'P 1'
#
loop_
_entity.id
_entity.type
_entity.pdbx_description
1 polymer ?
#
loop_
_entity_poly.entity_id
_entity_poly.type
_entity_poly.pdbx_seq_one_letter_code
_entity_poly.pdbx_strand_id
1 'polypeptide(L)'
;MIYSITRKLVSAALADAHYLAVVEAGGIGYAVKTTHTTMAKMPEIGSRVTFYTYLYVREDALELFGFADLEELNCFKMLISISGVGPKAALSILSDMTPQKFALCVATGDSKGFTRSKGIGAKTAQRIVLELKDKITNEQVAGGVTETVPDIGRIGSNAGEAISALVVLGYAQSDAAAAVSKLDQSLSVEEMIKLGLKALAGSL
;
A
#
# COMPACT_ATOMS: atom_id res chain seq x y z
N MET A 1 10.37 7.17 16.89
CA MET A 1 9.68 7.04 15.58
C MET A 1 8.23 7.44 15.76
N ILE A 2 7.64 8.23 14.85
CA ILE A 2 6.22 8.61 14.89
C ILE A 2 5.47 7.54 14.09
N TYR A 3 4.62 6.74 14.77
CA TYR A 3 3.89 5.64 14.14
C TYR A 3 2.53 6.09 13.58
N SER A 4 1.82 6.89 14.35
CA SER A 4 0.53 7.46 13.94
C SER A 4 0.28 8.79 14.65
N ILE A 5 -0.55 9.63 14.04
CA ILE A 5 -1.05 10.87 14.65
C ILE A 5 -2.56 10.89 14.52
N THR A 6 -3.24 10.95 15.67
CA THR A 6 -4.71 11.02 15.73
C THR A 6 -5.11 12.28 16.46
N ARG A 7 -5.47 13.35 15.75
CA ARG A 7 -5.87 14.65 16.33
C ARG A 7 -6.62 15.50 15.31
N LYS A 8 -6.75 16.80 15.60
CA LYS A 8 -7.50 17.77 14.81
C LYS A 8 -6.79 18.10 13.49
N LEU A 9 -7.49 17.94 12.38
CA LEU A 9 -7.04 18.42 11.06
C LEU A 9 -7.17 19.95 11.02
N VAL A 10 -6.04 20.63 10.83
CA VAL A 10 -6.00 22.11 10.81
C VAL A 10 -6.01 22.64 9.39
N SER A 11 -5.32 21.96 8.48
CA SER A 11 -5.20 22.36 7.08
C SER A 11 -5.02 21.13 6.19
N ALA A 12 -5.51 21.23 4.98
CA ALA A 12 -5.33 20.22 3.95
C ALA A 12 -5.36 20.90 2.58
N ALA A 13 -4.24 20.86 1.85
CA ALA A 13 -4.10 21.55 0.57
C ALA A 13 -3.15 20.81 -0.38
N LEU A 14 -3.28 21.09 -1.66
CA LEU A 14 -2.27 20.69 -2.65
C LEU A 14 -1.06 21.63 -2.51
N ALA A 15 0.13 21.05 -2.36
CA ALA A 15 1.39 21.76 -2.26
C ALA A 15 2.34 21.21 -3.33
N ASP A 16 2.64 21.99 -4.35
CA ASP A 16 3.47 21.63 -5.50
C ASP A 16 3.02 20.32 -6.20
N ALA A 17 3.67 19.21 -5.89
CA ALA A 17 3.42 17.92 -6.52
C ALA A 17 2.84 16.86 -5.57
N HIS A 18 2.42 17.22 -4.37
CA HIS A 18 1.85 16.32 -3.36
C HIS A 18 0.84 17.07 -2.50
N TYR A 19 0.05 16.34 -1.73
CA TYR A 19 -0.85 16.95 -0.75
C TYR A 19 -0.14 17.12 0.59
N LEU A 20 -0.44 18.25 1.26
CA LEU A 20 0.06 18.55 2.60
C LEU A 20 -1.14 18.70 3.54
N ALA A 21 -1.18 17.88 4.57
CA ALA A 21 -2.11 18.02 5.68
C ALA A 21 -1.38 18.49 6.92
N VAL A 22 -2.02 19.34 7.73
CA VAL A 22 -1.48 19.74 9.04
C VAL A 22 -2.40 19.22 10.13
N VAL A 23 -1.84 18.44 11.05
CA VAL A 23 -2.54 17.89 12.22
C VAL A 23 -1.98 18.54 13.47
N GLU A 24 -2.83 19.17 14.25
CA GLU A 24 -2.44 19.78 15.53
C GLU A 24 -2.55 18.74 16.65
N ALA A 25 -1.47 18.52 17.37
CA ALA A 25 -1.41 17.62 18.51
C ALA A 25 -0.56 18.22 19.63
N GLY A 26 -1.20 18.57 20.75
CA GLY A 26 -0.51 19.13 21.93
C GLY A 26 0.14 20.48 21.69
N GLY A 27 -0.46 21.35 20.88
CA GLY A 27 0.09 22.66 20.53
C GLY A 27 1.15 22.62 19.42
N ILE A 28 1.43 21.45 18.83
CA ILE A 28 2.39 21.30 17.73
C ILE A 28 1.62 20.94 16.45
N GLY A 29 1.88 21.70 15.39
CA GLY A 29 1.37 21.39 14.04
C GLY A 29 2.31 20.46 13.29
N TYR A 30 1.87 19.24 13.03
CA TYR A 30 2.60 18.27 12.24
C TYR A 30 2.22 18.41 10.76
N ALA A 31 3.20 18.79 9.93
CA ALA A 31 3.03 18.86 8.49
C ALA A 31 3.26 17.47 7.89
N VAL A 32 2.21 16.87 7.34
CA VAL A 32 2.18 15.50 6.85
C VAL A 32 2.01 15.52 5.32
N LYS A 33 3.00 15.03 4.60
CA LYS A 33 2.90 14.82 3.15
C LYS A 33 2.09 13.57 2.87
N THR A 34 1.14 13.66 1.95
CA THR A 34 0.21 12.56 1.69
C THR A 34 -0.17 12.46 0.21
N THR A 35 -0.97 11.45 -0.12
CA THR A 35 -1.45 11.16 -1.46
C THR A 35 -2.81 11.81 -1.74
N HIS A 36 -3.21 11.83 -3.02
CA HIS A 36 -4.58 12.16 -3.40
C HIS A 36 -5.59 11.16 -2.82
N THR A 37 -5.24 9.88 -2.82
CA THR A 37 -6.07 8.79 -2.30
C THR A 37 -6.40 8.98 -0.82
N THR A 38 -5.40 9.31 0.00
CA THR A 38 -5.59 9.66 1.41
C THR A 38 -6.40 10.96 1.55
N MET A 39 -6.09 12.02 0.77
CA MET A 39 -6.83 13.29 0.84
C MET A 39 -8.33 13.14 0.55
N ALA A 40 -8.69 12.28 -0.40
CA ALA A 40 -10.10 12.01 -0.73
C ALA A 40 -10.89 11.35 0.44
N LYS A 41 -10.17 10.77 1.41
CA LYS A 41 -10.76 10.16 2.62
C LYS A 41 -10.75 11.11 3.83
N MET A 42 -10.16 12.31 3.71
CA MET A 42 -10.04 13.25 4.83
C MET A 42 -11.41 13.80 5.24
N PRO A 43 -11.64 13.96 6.55
CA PRO A 43 -12.82 14.68 7.05
C PRO A 43 -12.65 16.20 6.84
N GLU A 44 -13.69 16.93 7.15
CA GLU A 44 -13.65 18.40 7.14
C GLU A 44 -12.58 18.96 8.10
N ILE A 45 -12.00 20.12 7.74
CA ILE A 45 -11.06 20.84 8.58
C ILE A 45 -11.72 21.12 9.94
N GLY A 46 -10.97 20.90 10.99
CA GLY A 46 -11.46 21.00 12.38
C GLY A 46 -11.86 19.67 12.99
N SER A 47 -12.10 18.64 12.18
CA SER A 47 -12.46 17.29 12.63
C SER A 47 -11.24 16.48 13.04
N ARG A 48 -11.51 15.37 13.75
CA ARG A 48 -10.47 14.41 14.14
C ARG A 48 -10.10 13.53 12.95
N VAL A 49 -8.80 13.41 12.71
CA VAL A 49 -8.21 12.56 11.68
C VAL A 49 -7.14 11.65 12.28
N THR A 50 -6.94 10.48 11.70
CA THR A 50 -5.82 9.59 12.00
C THR A 50 -4.97 9.44 10.74
N PHE A 51 -3.67 9.65 10.89
CA PHE A 51 -2.67 9.29 9.89
C PHE A 51 -1.77 8.18 10.44
N TYR A 52 -1.57 7.14 9.67
CA TYR A 52 -0.48 6.19 9.85
C TYR A 52 0.76 6.75 9.17
N THR A 53 1.88 6.88 9.90
CA THR A 53 2.97 7.74 9.47
C THR A 53 4.28 7.00 9.21
N TYR A 54 5.07 7.57 8.30
CA TYR A 54 6.44 7.21 8.03
C TYR A 54 7.33 8.44 8.17
N LEU A 55 8.26 8.41 9.12
CA LEU A 55 9.24 9.48 9.31
C LEU A 55 10.47 9.18 8.44
N TYR A 56 10.70 10.03 7.46
CA TYR A 56 11.83 9.95 6.56
C TYR A 56 12.92 10.90 7.01
N VAL A 57 14.08 10.34 7.36
CA VAL A 57 15.21 11.09 7.91
C VAL A 57 16.40 10.94 6.98
N ARG A 58 16.98 12.07 6.57
CA ARG A 58 18.26 12.17 5.86
C ARG A 58 19.09 13.29 6.48
N GLU A 59 20.33 13.44 6.06
CA GLU A 59 21.23 14.50 6.54
C GLU A 59 20.64 15.90 6.35
N ASP A 60 19.93 16.10 5.24
CA ASP A 60 19.37 17.39 4.79
C ASP A 60 17.83 17.47 4.88
N ALA A 61 17.14 16.42 5.32
CA ALA A 61 15.69 16.37 5.32
C ALA A 61 15.09 15.58 6.49
N LEU A 62 14.07 16.17 7.10
CA LEU A 62 13.19 15.51 8.07
C LEU A 62 11.75 15.66 7.57
N GLU A 63 11.20 14.61 6.99
CA GLU A 63 9.90 14.65 6.35
C GLU A 63 8.96 13.62 6.96
N LEU A 64 7.71 14.02 7.21
CA LEU A 64 6.67 13.13 7.70
C LEU A 64 5.68 12.82 6.58
N PHE A 65 5.55 11.55 6.25
CA PHE A 65 4.55 11.03 5.32
C PHE A 65 3.43 10.35 6.11
N GLY A 66 2.19 10.49 5.66
CA GLY A 66 1.05 9.91 6.35
C GLY A 66 -0.05 9.45 5.41
N PHE A 67 -0.73 8.39 5.82
CA PHE A 67 -1.73 7.68 5.02
C PHE A 67 -2.97 7.38 5.85
N ALA A 68 -4.12 7.28 5.20
CA ALA A 68 -5.40 7.03 5.85
C ALA A 68 -5.51 5.63 6.44
N ASP A 69 -4.79 4.66 5.85
CA ASP A 69 -4.80 3.25 6.24
C ASP A 69 -3.40 2.64 6.19
N LEU A 70 -3.27 1.47 6.82
CA LEU A 70 -2.00 0.75 6.90
C LEU A 70 -1.61 0.12 5.56
N GLU A 71 -2.58 -0.26 4.74
CA GLU A 71 -2.35 -0.82 3.42
C GLU A 71 -1.61 0.18 2.53
N GLU A 72 -2.06 1.43 2.51
CA GLU A 72 -1.41 2.49 1.73
C GLU A 72 -0.01 2.81 2.27
N LEU A 73 0.16 2.85 3.60
CA LEU A 73 1.47 2.99 4.24
C LEU A 73 2.42 1.84 3.87
N ASN A 74 1.93 0.60 3.83
CA ASN A 74 2.74 -0.55 3.45
C ASN A 74 3.16 -0.47 1.97
N CYS A 75 2.25 -0.12 1.07
CA CYS A 75 2.59 0.14 -0.34
C CYS A 75 3.67 1.22 -0.48
N PHE A 76 3.58 2.31 0.30
CA PHE A 76 4.59 3.37 0.31
C PHE A 76 5.97 2.84 0.75
N LYS A 77 6.02 2.08 1.86
CA LYS A 77 7.27 1.48 2.37
C LYS A 77 7.90 0.53 1.34
N MET A 78 7.09 -0.28 0.67
CA MET A 78 7.56 -1.17 -0.39
C MET A 78 8.15 -0.38 -1.55
N LEU A 79 7.47 0.67 -2.01
CA LEU A 79 7.94 1.50 -3.12
C LEU A 79 9.29 2.17 -2.81
N ILE A 80 9.43 2.80 -1.63
CA ILE A 80 10.67 3.48 -1.25
C ILE A 80 11.84 2.53 -0.96
N SER A 81 11.59 1.24 -0.82
CA SER A 81 12.63 0.22 -0.66
C SER A 81 13.25 -0.20 -1.99
N ILE A 82 12.69 0.26 -3.12
CA ILE A 82 13.17 -0.04 -4.47
C ILE A 82 14.18 1.01 -4.91
N SER A 83 15.32 0.56 -5.41
CA SER A 83 16.35 1.47 -5.92
C SER A 83 15.82 2.35 -7.07
N GLY A 84 15.97 3.66 -6.90
CA GLY A 84 15.49 4.66 -7.87
C GLY A 84 14.03 5.08 -7.68
N VAL A 85 13.34 4.58 -6.63
CA VAL A 85 12.00 5.05 -6.25
C VAL A 85 12.09 5.81 -4.93
N GLY A 86 12.10 7.13 -5.00
CA GLY A 86 12.09 8.00 -3.82
C GLY A 86 10.66 8.31 -3.33
N PRO A 87 10.53 8.98 -2.17
CA PRO A 87 9.23 9.32 -1.59
C PRO A 87 8.29 10.09 -2.53
N LYS A 88 8.80 11.03 -3.33
CA LYS A 88 8.00 11.79 -4.31
C LYS A 88 7.39 10.87 -5.39
N ALA A 89 8.16 9.93 -5.89
CA ALA A 89 7.69 8.95 -6.87
C ALA A 89 6.66 8.00 -6.26
N ALA A 90 6.89 7.55 -5.03
CA ALA A 90 5.96 6.71 -4.30
C ALA A 90 4.61 7.42 -4.04
N LEU A 91 4.63 8.69 -3.60
CA LEU A 91 3.41 9.50 -3.46
C LEU A 91 2.67 9.68 -4.80
N SER A 92 3.40 9.91 -5.89
CA SER A 92 2.78 10.02 -7.23
C SER A 92 2.06 8.74 -7.61
N ILE A 93 2.70 7.59 -7.45
CA ILE A 93 2.11 6.28 -7.74
C ILE A 93 0.83 6.06 -6.91
N LEU A 94 0.90 6.25 -5.59
CA LEU A 94 -0.23 6.00 -4.69
C LEU A 94 -1.33 7.07 -4.76
N SER A 95 -1.06 8.21 -5.40
CA SER A 95 -2.08 9.20 -5.75
C SER A 95 -2.90 8.80 -6.97
N ASP A 96 -2.33 7.98 -7.86
CA ASP A 96 -2.96 7.55 -9.12
C ASP A 96 -3.61 6.16 -9.02
N MET A 97 -3.31 5.40 -7.96
CA MET A 97 -3.88 4.06 -7.77
C MET A 97 -4.14 3.72 -6.30
N THR A 98 -5.18 2.94 -6.07
CA THR A 98 -5.48 2.40 -4.73
C THR A 98 -4.50 1.29 -4.36
N PRO A 99 -4.35 0.97 -3.05
CA PRO A 99 -3.56 -0.17 -2.59
C PRO A 99 -3.93 -1.49 -3.26
N GLN A 100 -5.23 -1.74 -3.50
CA GLN A 100 -5.72 -2.93 -4.19
C GLN A 100 -5.23 -2.99 -5.64
N LYS A 101 -5.30 -1.85 -6.36
CA LYS A 101 -4.81 -1.76 -7.74
C LYS A 101 -3.30 -1.94 -7.82
N PHE A 102 -2.57 -1.35 -6.86
CA PHE A 102 -1.13 -1.54 -6.71
C PHE A 102 -0.78 -3.03 -6.55
N ALA A 103 -1.43 -3.71 -5.60
CA ALA A 103 -1.22 -5.11 -5.32
C ALA A 103 -1.54 -6.00 -6.54
N LEU A 104 -2.64 -5.71 -7.23
CA LEU A 104 -3.01 -6.40 -8.46
C LEU A 104 -1.94 -6.24 -9.56
N CYS A 105 -1.45 -5.01 -9.81
CA CYS A 105 -0.39 -4.77 -10.79
C CYS A 105 0.90 -5.54 -10.46
N VAL A 106 1.26 -5.65 -9.18
CA VAL A 106 2.43 -6.43 -8.76
C VAL A 106 2.17 -7.93 -8.97
N ALA A 107 1.03 -8.45 -8.53
CA ALA A 107 0.69 -9.87 -8.62
C ALA A 107 0.65 -10.36 -10.08
N THR A 108 -0.03 -9.61 -10.96
CA THR A 108 -0.18 -9.95 -12.38
C THR A 108 1.06 -9.62 -13.22
N GLY A 109 1.98 -8.80 -12.71
CA GLY A 109 3.15 -8.35 -13.46
C GLY A 109 2.86 -7.17 -14.40
N ASP A 110 1.76 -6.45 -14.18
CA ASP A 110 1.37 -5.30 -15.00
C ASP A 110 2.21 -4.05 -14.68
N SER A 111 3.36 -3.93 -15.33
CA SER A 111 4.19 -2.72 -15.21
C SER A 111 3.57 -1.48 -15.86
N LYS A 112 2.64 -1.64 -16.82
CA LYS A 112 2.01 -0.50 -17.49
C LYS A 112 1.13 0.31 -16.54
N GLY A 113 0.54 -0.34 -15.54
CA GLY A 113 -0.22 0.34 -14.49
C GLY A 113 0.56 1.44 -13.81
N PHE A 114 1.87 1.24 -13.57
CA PHE A 114 2.76 2.19 -12.90
C PHE A 114 3.23 3.34 -13.79
N THR A 115 3.31 3.15 -15.12
CA THR A 115 3.82 4.19 -16.04
C THR A 115 2.86 5.38 -16.22
N ARG A 116 1.65 5.29 -15.69
CA ARG A 116 0.68 6.40 -15.69
C ARG A 116 1.08 7.50 -14.72
N SER A 117 1.83 7.16 -13.68
CA SER A 117 2.22 8.09 -12.63
C SER A 117 3.39 8.98 -13.09
N LYS A 118 3.28 10.26 -12.78
CA LYS A 118 4.27 11.27 -13.18
C LYS A 118 5.65 10.91 -12.64
N GLY A 119 6.63 10.87 -13.54
CA GLY A 119 8.02 10.57 -13.19
C GLY A 119 8.37 9.08 -13.18
N ILE A 120 7.44 8.19 -13.54
CA ILE A 120 7.67 6.75 -13.61
C ILE A 120 7.78 6.32 -15.07
N GLY A 121 9.03 6.06 -15.50
CA GLY A 121 9.30 5.50 -16.82
C GLY A 121 9.16 3.99 -16.89
N ALA A 122 9.12 3.43 -18.10
CA ALA A 122 8.95 1.99 -18.31
C ALA A 122 10.00 1.14 -17.57
N LYS A 123 11.27 1.57 -17.53
CA LYS A 123 12.34 0.86 -16.81
C LYS A 123 12.09 0.82 -15.31
N THR A 124 11.65 1.93 -14.71
CA THR A 124 11.33 2.02 -13.28
C THR A 124 10.10 1.16 -12.96
N ALA A 125 9.07 1.21 -13.80
CA ALA A 125 7.87 0.41 -13.63
C ALA A 125 8.15 -1.11 -13.68
N GLN A 126 8.98 -1.56 -14.64
CA GLN A 126 9.41 -2.96 -14.72
C GLN A 126 10.21 -3.38 -13.50
N ARG A 127 11.11 -2.52 -13.00
CA ARG A 127 11.90 -2.77 -11.79
C ARG A 127 10.99 -2.90 -10.57
N ILE A 128 10.00 -2.00 -10.40
CA ILE A 128 9.02 -2.07 -9.31
C ILE A 128 8.36 -3.44 -9.27
N VAL A 129 7.82 -3.89 -10.39
CA VAL A 129 7.14 -5.19 -10.47
C VAL A 129 8.09 -6.35 -10.15
N LEU A 130 9.29 -6.36 -10.74
CA LEU A 130 10.25 -7.44 -10.55
C LEU A 130 10.70 -7.54 -9.10
N GLU A 131 11.22 -6.44 -8.52
CA GLU A 131 11.76 -6.44 -7.15
C GLU A 131 10.68 -6.73 -6.10
N LEU A 132 9.43 -6.29 -6.31
CA LEU A 132 8.34 -6.60 -5.38
C LEU A 132 7.89 -8.05 -5.48
N LYS A 133 7.81 -8.64 -6.67
CA LYS A 133 7.53 -10.07 -6.83
C LYS A 133 8.60 -10.92 -6.13
N ASP A 134 9.87 -10.59 -6.32
CA ASP A 134 10.98 -11.33 -5.71
C ASP A 134 10.93 -11.23 -4.16
N LYS A 135 10.61 -10.06 -3.60
CA LYS A 135 10.46 -9.89 -2.15
C LYS A 135 9.33 -10.76 -1.58
N ILE A 136 8.17 -10.75 -2.22
CA ILE A 136 7.02 -11.56 -1.80
C ILE A 136 7.38 -13.05 -1.83
N THR A 137 8.02 -13.51 -2.91
CA THR A 137 8.45 -14.91 -3.04
C THR A 137 9.47 -15.29 -1.97
N ASN A 138 10.44 -14.41 -1.68
CA ASN A 138 11.48 -14.67 -0.69
C ASN A 138 10.94 -14.66 0.75
N GLU A 139 9.99 -13.78 1.08
CA GLU A 139 9.32 -13.78 2.38
C GLU A 139 8.49 -15.05 2.60
N GLN A 140 7.87 -15.58 1.54
CA GLN A 140 7.17 -16.86 1.57
C GLN A 140 8.12 -18.03 1.88
N VAL A 141 9.33 -18.04 1.31
CA VAL A 141 10.34 -19.08 1.55
C VAL A 141 10.95 -18.95 2.96
N ALA A 142 11.20 -17.74 3.44
CA ALA A 142 11.81 -17.48 4.74
C ALA A 142 10.84 -17.71 5.93
N GLY A 143 9.54 -17.65 5.68
CA GLY A 143 8.49 -17.89 6.69
C GLY A 143 8.33 -19.34 7.15
N GLY A 144 9.10 -20.29 6.62
CA GLY A 144 9.31 -21.64 7.16
C GLY A 144 8.05 -22.50 7.35
N VAL A 145 7.00 -22.30 6.55
CA VAL A 145 5.80 -23.17 6.61
C VAL A 145 5.92 -24.29 5.58
N THR A 146 6.69 -25.31 5.96
CA THR A 146 6.55 -26.65 5.39
C THR A 146 5.45 -27.41 6.14
N GLU A 147 4.22 -27.00 6.06
CA GLU A 147 3.08 -27.86 6.37
C GLU A 147 2.00 -27.63 5.33
N THR A 148 1.81 -28.69 4.53
CA THR A 148 0.66 -29.02 3.67
C THR A 148 -0.24 -27.85 3.30
N VAL A 149 0.25 -27.04 2.38
CA VAL A 149 -0.60 -26.11 1.63
C VAL A 149 -1.52 -27.02 0.78
N PRO A 150 -2.86 -26.91 0.89
CA PRO A 150 -3.73 -27.53 -0.08
C PRO A 150 -3.27 -27.01 -1.43
N ASP A 151 -3.01 -27.94 -2.34
CA ASP A 151 -2.56 -27.76 -3.71
C ASP A 151 -2.86 -26.35 -4.29
N ILE A 152 -1.92 -25.40 -4.11
CA ILE A 152 -1.90 -24.14 -4.84
C ILE A 152 -1.38 -24.46 -6.24
N GLY A 153 -1.96 -25.47 -6.80
CA GLY A 153 -1.82 -25.87 -8.17
C GLY A 153 -2.63 -24.90 -9.02
N ARG A 154 -2.06 -23.76 -9.28
CA ARG A 154 -2.26 -22.93 -10.47
C ARG A 154 -1.79 -21.52 -10.15
N ILE A 155 -0.50 -21.28 -10.20
CA ILE A 155 0.05 -19.98 -10.58
C ILE A 155 -0.68 -19.59 -11.88
N GLY A 156 -1.61 -18.64 -11.80
CA GLY A 156 -2.46 -18.26 -12.93
C GLY A 156 -3.98 -18.44 -12.69
N SER A 157 -4.41 -18.87 -11.48
CA SER A 157 -5.83 -18.80 -11.11
C SER A 157 -6.14 -17.46 -10.44
N ASN A 158 -7.38 -16.96 -10.63
CA ASN A 158 -7.84 -15.73 -9.98
C ASN A 158 -7.60 -15.76 -8.46
N ALA A 159 -7.81 -16.91 -7.84
CA ALA A 159 -7.55 -17.10 -6.41
C ALA A 159 -6.07 -16.96 -6.04
N GLY A 160 -5.15 -17.55 -6.82
CA GLY A 160 -3.71 -17.43 -6.57
C GLY A 160 -3.22 -15.98 -6.70
N GLU A 161 -3.69 -15.25 -7.70
CA GLU A 161 -3.38 -13.83 -7.89
C GLU A 161 -3.97 -12.96 -6.76
N ALA A 162 -5.19 -13.27 -6.31
CA ALA A 162 -5.82 -12.56 -5.20
C ALA A 162 -5.08 -12.79 -3.87
N ILE A 163 -4.65 -14.02 -3.58
CA ILE A 163 -3.83 -14.35 -2.40
C ILE A 163 -2.51 -13.58 -2.46
N SER A 164 -1.81 -13.62 -3.60
CA SER A 164 -0.56 -12.88 -3.78
C SER A 164 -0.74 -11.39 -3.56
N ALA A 165 -1.83 -10.79 -4.04
CA ALA A 165 -2.13 -9.39 -3.84
C ALA A 165 -2.40 -9.05 -2.36
N LEU A 166 -3.10 -9.91 -1.61
CA LEU A 166 -3.33 -9.73 -0.18
C LEU A 166 -2.02 -9.81 0.63
N VAL A 167 -1.10 -10.70 0.23
CA VAL A 167 0.25 -10.77 0.83
C VAL A 167 1.02 -9.49 0.56
N VAL A 168 0.97 -8.94 -0.66
CA VAL A 168 1.54 -7.60 -0.98
C VAL A 168 1.01 -6.52 -0.04
N LEU A 169 -0.26 -6.58 0.33
CA LEU A 169 -0.86 -5.61 1.26
C LEU A 169 -0.46 -5.82 2.72
N GLY A 170 0.31 -6.88 3.02
CA GLY A 170 0.88 -7.13 4.34
C GLY A 170 0.14 -8.15 5.19
N TYR A 171 -0.80 -8.90 4.60
CA TYR A 171 -1.47 -10.00 5.29
C TYR A 171 -0.64 -11.29 5.23
N ALA A 172 -0.70 -12.12 6.29
CA ALA A 172 -0.05 -13.42 6.26
C ALA A 172 -0.66 -14.31 5.17
N GLN A 173 0.18 -15.11 4.51
CA GLN A 173 -0.27 -15.97 3.41
C GLN A 173 -1.35 -16.97 3.85
N SER A 174 -1.23 -17.52 5.06
CA SER A 174 -2.23 -18.39 5.66
C SER A 174 -3.62 -17.72 5.76
N ASP A 175 -3.64 -16.47 6.21
CA ASP A 175 -4.87 -15.71 6.42
C ASP A 175 -5.48 -15.29 5.08
N ALA A 176 -4.64 -14.85 4.15
CA ALA A 176 -5.05 -14.52 2.79
C ALA A 176 -5.65 -15.77 2.08
N ALA A 177 -4.99 -16.93 2.18
CA ALA A 177 -5.47 -18.17 1.61
C ALA A 177 -6.79 -18.62 2.27
N ALA A 178 -6.90 -18.54 3.60
CA ALA A 178 -8.13 -18.88 4.32
C ALA A 178 -9.29 -17.94 3.98
N ALA A 179 -9.02 -16.65 3.74
CA ALA A 179 -10.04 -15.69 3.33
C ALA A 179 -10.52 -15.97 1.89
N VAL A 180 -9.60 -16.15 0.94
CA VAL A 180 -9.90 -16.36 -0.49
C VAL A 180 -10.56 -17.72 -0.74
N SER A 181 -10.17 -18.77 0.00
CA SER A 181 -10.75 -20.12 -0.16
C SER A 181 -12.26 -20.19 0.12
N LYS A 182 -12.80 -19.24 0.90
CA LYS A 182 -14.23 -19.13 1.23
C LYS A 182 -15.04 -18.37 0.18
N LEU A 183 -14.37 -17.77 -0.80
CA LEU A 183 -15.02 -16.99 -1.85
C LEU A 183 -15.39 -17.86 -3.05
N ASP A 184 -16.36 -17.38 -3.84
CA ASP A 184 -16.70 -18.00 -5.11
C ASP A 184 -15.51 -17.89 -6.09
N GLN A 185 -15.03 -19.04 -6.56
CA GLN A 185 -13.86 -19.13 -7.44
C GLN A 185 -14.11 -18.60 -8.86
N SER A 186 -15.36 -18.28 -9.20
CA SER A 186 -15.72 -17.63 -10.48
C SER A 186 -15.55 -16.11 -10.47
N LEU A 187 -15.32 -15.50 -9.30
CA LEU A 187 -15.11 -14.07 -9.16
C LEU A 187 -13.84 -13.59 -9.86
N SER A 188 -13.84 -12.33 -10.26
CA SER A 188 -12.62 -11.67 -10.74
C SER A 188 -11.59 -11.49 -9.63
N VAL A 189 -10.31 -11.40 -9.99
CA VAL A 189 -9.21 -11.17 -9.02
C VAL A 189 -9.49 -9.93 -8.17
N GLU A 190 -9.98 -8.85 -8.79
CA GLU A 190 -10.27 -7.59 -8.11
C GLU A 190 -11.40 -7.74 -7.06
N GLU A 191 -12.45 -8.48 -7.39
CA GLU A 191 -13.53 -8.79 -6.45
C GLU A 191 -13.05 -9.67 -5.30
N MET A 192 -12.24 -10.68 -5.59
CA MET A 192 -11.64 -11.55 -4.56
C MET A 192 -10.75 -10.77 -3.61
N ILE A 193 -9.92 -9.84 -4.09
CA ILE A 193 -9.10 -8.95 -3.26
C ILE A 193 -10.01 -8.11 -2.35
N LYS A 194 -11.04 -7.49 -2.91
CA LYS A 194 -11.97 -6.63 -2.15
C LYS A 194 -12.70 -7.38 -1.04
N LEU A 195 -13.21 -8.56 -1.35
CA LEU A 195 -13.92 -9.41 -0.38
C LEU A 195 -12.96 -10.01 0.64
N GLY A 196 -11.76 -10.43 0.23
CA GLY A 196 -10.70 -10.91 1.10
C GLY A 196 -10.28 -9.86 2.13
N LEU A 197 -10.05 -8.62 1.70
CA LEU A 197 -9.75 -7.50 2.62
C LEU A 197 -10.87 -7.27 3.63
N LYS A 198 -12.14 -7.31 3.18
CA LYS A 198 -13.29 -7.15 4.08
C LYS A 198 -13.35 -8.26 5.12
N ALA A 199 -13.05 -9.49 4.74
CA ALA A 199 -13.03 -10.63 5.65
C ALA A 199 -11.89 -10.53 6.67
N LEU A 200 -10.69 -10.09 6.23
CA LEU A 200 -9.50 -9.94 7.07
C LEU A 200 -9.60 -8.74 8.02
N ALA A 201 -10.19 -7.62 7.58
CA ALA A 201 -10.40 -6.45 8.44
C ALA A 201 -11.44 -6.69 9.55
N GLY A 202 -12.36 -7.62 9.39
CA GLY A 202 -13.34 -8.02 10.42
C GLY A 202 -12.80 -9.01 11.44
N SER A 203 -11.54 -9.45 11.29
CA SER A 203 -10.89 -10.45 12.18
C SER A 203 -9.88 -9.80 13.14
N LEU A 204 -9.75 -8.48 13.12
CA LEU A 204 -8.97 -7.63 14.03
C LEU A 204 -9.93 -6.91 15.00
#